data_1266b36bf0ac69d124641b4f0ae86ecf
#
_entry.id   1266b36bf0ac69d124641b4f0ae86ecf
#
_cell.length_a   1.000
_cell.length_b   1.000
_cell.length_c   1.000
_cell.angle_alpha   90.00
_cell.angle_beta   90.00
_cell.angle_gamma   90.00
#
_symmetry.space_group_name_H-M   'P 1'
#
loop_
_entity.id
_entity.type
_entity.pdbx_description
1 polymer ?
#
loop_
_entity_poly.entity_id
_entity_poly.type
_entity_poly.pdbx_seq_one_letter_code
_entity_poly.pdbx_strand_id
1 'polypeptide(L)'
;MRAEKILFLTLGIVFFFSGCSDLGFYWQAASGHLDLLNRKQNIQEILDSPETSPGLKRKLKLVESVRTFAIEQMSLPENEAYTAYVDLGRPYVTMVVTAAPPLELKAKQWCYWFVGCQEYRGYFDEADAVALAAEMKQQELDVSVGPVTAYSTLGWLNKPWLPDYFSDPVLNTFLLQRDAELIAALIHEMAHQVFCVNNDTAFNE
;
A
#
# COMPACT_ATOMS: atom_id res chain seq x y z
N MET A 1 27.99 42.08 0.03
CA MET A 1 27.96 41.17 1.20
C MET A 1 26.61 41.06 1.91
N ARG A 2 25.85 42.13 2.21
CA ARG A 2 24.53 41.99 2.86
C ARG A 2 23.43 41.45 1.91
N ALA A 3 23.40 41.90 0.66
CA ALA A 3 22.41 41.50 -0.33
C ALA A 3 22.54 40.03 -0.75
N GLU A 4 23.76 39.52 -0.90
CA GLU A 4 24.01 38.10 -1.23
C GLU A 4 23.57 37.16 -0.11
N LYS A 5 23.81 37.53 1.16
CA LYS A 5 23.36 36.73 2.31
C LYS A 5 21.83 36.69 2.43
N ILE A 6 21.14 37.77 2.09
CA ILE A 6 19.68 37.82 2.07
C ILE A 6 19.15 36.97 0.92
N LEU A 7 19.78 37.01 -0.25
CA LEU A 7 19.40 36.18 -1.41
C LEU A 7 19.55 34.66 -1.13
N PHE A 8 20.66 34.26 -0.49
CA PHE A 8 20.87 32.88 -0.07
C PHE A 8 19.87 32.44 1.02
N LEU A 9 19.52 33.32 1.95
CA LEU A 9 18.54 33.02 3.00
C LEU A 9 17.12 32.89 2.44
N THR A 10 16.72 33.73 1.50
CA THR A 10 15.41 33.67 0.83
C THR A 10 15.33 32.48 -0.10
N LEU A 11 16.39 32.15 -0.82
CA LEU A 11 16.44 30.93 -1.66
C LEU A 11 16.34 29.66 -0.82
N GLY A 12 17.01 29.59 0.35
CA GLY A 12 16.91 28.53 1.31
C GLY A 12 15.50 28.34 1.87
N ILE A 13 14.80 29.43 2.19
CA ILE A 13 13.43 29.39 2.71
C ILE A 13 12.44 28.89 1.64
N VAL A 14 12.56 29.32 0.39
CA VAL A 14 11.71 28.88 -0.72
C VAL A 14 11.89 27.37 -1.00
N PHE A 15 13.11 26.84 -0.88
CA PHE A 15 13.37 25.40 -1.02
C PHE A 15 12.75 24.57 0.12
N PHE A 16 12.67 25.13 1.34
CA PHE A 16 12.03 24.43 2.48
C PHE A 16 10.50 24.35 2.35
N PHE A 17 9.84 25.33 1.74
CA PHE A 17 8.38 25.32 1.61
C PHE A 17 7.86 24.41 0.47
N SER A 18 8.64 24.15 -0.56
CA SER A 18 8.24 23.27 -1.66
C SER A 18 8.34 21.78 -1.31
N GLY A 19 9.07 21.40 -0.26
CA GLY A 19 9.25 20.00 0.18
C GLY A 19 8.29 19.53 1.29
N CYS A 20 7.49 20.42 1.89
CA CYS A 20 6.71 20.08 3.06
C CYS A 20 5.55 19.11 2.76
N SER A 21 4.93 19.19 1.59
CA SER A 21 3.82 18.29 1.21
C SER A 21 4.28 16.83 0.97
N ASP A 22 5.44 16.66 0.36
CA ASP A 22 5.98 15.33 0.10
C ASP A 22 6.55 14.69 1.37
N LEU A 23 7.17 15.48 2.25
CA LEU A 23 7.64 14.99 3.55
C LEU A 23 6.48 14.49 4.42
N GLY A 24 5.36 15.22 4.45
CA GLY A 24 4.14 14.81 5.15
C GLY A 24 3.57 13.51 4.56
N PHE A 25 3.58 13.38 3.24
CA PHE A 25 3.16 12.15 2.57
C PHE A 25 4.03 10.95 2.96
N TYR A 26 5.36 11.07 2.90
CA TYR A 26 6.25 9.97 3.31
C TYR A 26 6.10 9.62 4.79
N TRP A 27 5.87 10.61 5.64
CA TRP A 27 5.62 10.37 7.06
C TRP A 27 4.34 9.57 7.31
N GLN A 28 3.20 9.97 6.70
CA GLN A 28 1.94 9.22 6.83
C GLN A 28 2.06 7.81 6.23
N ALA A 29 2.74 7.65 5.10
CA ALA A 29 2.94 6.35 4.48
C ALA A 29 3.78 5.42 5.38
N ALA A 30 4.89 5.92 5.94
CA ALA A 30 5.74 5.17 6.84
C ALA A 30 5.03 4.84 8.15
N SER A 31 4.36 5.82 8.79
CA SER A 31 3.66 5.62 10.05
C SER A 31 2.45 4.69 9.91
N GLY A 32 1.69 4.82 8.81
CA GLY A 32 0.56 3.92 8.52
C GLY A 32 1.01 2.49 8.26
N HIS A 33 2.12 2.31 7.52
CA HIS A 33 2.70 0.98 7.32
C HIS A 33 3.21 0.38 8.63
N LEU A 34 3.90 1.15 9.47
CA LEU A 34 4.38 0.68 10.78
C LEU A 34 3.22 0.33 11.73
N ASP A 35 2.13 1.12 11.74
CA ASP A 35 0.93 0.77 12.51
C ASP A 35 0.35 -0.57 12.07
N LEU A 36 0.28 -0.80 10.75
CA LEU A 36 -0.15 -2.07 10.19
C LEU A 36 0.75 -3.23 10.65
N LEU A 37 2.07 -3.08 10.58
CA LEU A 37 3.02 -4.10 11.02
C LEU A 37 2.92 -4.40 12.52
N ASN A 38 2.69 -3.38 13.35
CA ASN A 38 2.55 -3.53 14.80
C ASN A 38 1.28 -4.29 15.23
N ARG A 39 0.28 -4.39 14.34
CA ARG A 39 -0.97 -5.13 14.59
C ARG A 39 -0.92 -6.59 14.11
N LYS A 40 0.20 -7.04 13.56
CA LYS A 40 0.34 -8.41 13.04
C LYS A 40 0.14 -9.45 14.15
N GLN A 41 -0.68 -10.43 13.84
CA GLN A 41 -0.92 -11.62 14.67
C GLN A 41 -0.59 -12.87 13.85
N ASN A 42 0.04 -13.85 14.46
CA ASN A 42 0.36 -15.10 13.78
C ASN A 42 -0.94 -15.84 13.42
N ILE A 43 -1.08 -16.30 12.17
CA ILE A 43 -2.29 -16.99 11.70
C ILE A 43 -2.51 -18.28 12.49
N GLN A 44 -1.47 -19.05 12.84
CA GLN A 44 -1.62 -20.29 13.61
C GLN A 44 -2.18 -20.02 15.01
N GLU A 45 -1.74 -18.97 15.70
CA GLU A 45 -2.27 -18.58 17.01
C GLU A 45 -3.76 -18.23 16.92
N ILE A 46 -4.18 -17.57 15.85
CA ILE A 46 -5.60 -17.25 15.59
C ILE A 46 -6.40 -18.53 15.32
N LEU A 47 -5.85 -19.45 14.53
CA LEU A 47 -6.53 -20.73 14.21
C LEU A 47 -6.71 -21.62 15.44
N ASP A 48 -5.74 -21.61 16.34
CA ASP A 48 -5.77 -22.41 17.57
C ASP A 48 -6.66 -21.81 18.65
N SER A 49 -6.90 -20.48 18.60
CA SER A 49 -7.74 -19.79 19.59
C SER A 49 -9.20 -20.27 19.51
N PRO A 50 -9.81 -20.69 20.64
CA PRO A 50 -11.22 -21.06 20.68
C PRO A 50 -12.18 -19.87 20.46
N GLU A 51 -11.73 -18.65 20.68
CA GLU A 51 -12.51 -17.42 20.53
C GLU A 51 -12.65 -16.96 19.10
N THR A 52 -11.81 -17.47 18.20
CA THR A 52 -11.82 -17.09 16.78
C THR A 52 -13.07 -17.64 16.08
N SER A 53 -13.80 -16.77 15.40
CA SER A 53 -15.01 -17.14 14.69
C SER A 53 -14.76 -18.21 13.62
N PRO A 54 -15.71 -19.13 13.40
CA PRO A 54 -15.56 -20.16 12.34
C PRO A 54 -15.35 -19.58 10.94
N GLY A 55 -15.96 -18.42 10.66
CA GLY A 55 -15.80 -17.71 9.38
C GLY A 55 -14.38 -17.24 9.14
N LEU A 56 -13.75 -16.61 10.15
CA LEU A 56 -12.36 -16.17 10.08
C LEU A 56 -11.41 -17.35 9.94
N LYS A 57 -11.60 -18.41 10.76
CA LYS A 57 -10.80 -19.65 10.65
C LYS A 57 -10.85 -20.25 9.25
N ARG A 58 -12.05 -20.32 8.64
CA ARG A 58 -12.21 -20.84 7.27
C ARG A 58 -11.42 -20.04 6.26
N LYS A 59 -11.50 -18.70 6.34
CA LYS A 59 -10.78 -17.80 5.43
C LYS A 59 -9.27 -17.88 5.60
N LEU A 60 -8.77 -17.92 6.82
CA LEU A 60 -7.34 -18.04 7.10
C LEU A 60 -6.79 -19.41 6.63
N LYS A 61 -7.53 -20.50 6.83
CA LYS A 61 -7.15 -21.81 6.27
C LYS A 61 -7.11 -21.82 4.73
N LEU A 62 -8.02 -21.07 4.08
CA LEU A 62 -7.97 -20.90 2.63
C LEU A 62 -6.69 -20.16 2.23
N VAL A 63 -6.32 -19.09 2.92
CA VAL A 63 -5.07 -18.37 2.68
C VAL A 63 -3.85 -19.29 2.79
N GLU A 64 -3.76 -20.11 3.84
CA GLU A 64 -2.67 -21.08 4.00
C GLU A 64 -2.62 -22.10 2.86
N SER A 65 -3.77 -22.62 2.46
CA SER A 65 -3.87 -23.57 1.34
C SER A 65 -3.39 -22.96 0.02
N VAL A 66 -3.80 -21.70 -0.25
CA VAL A 66 -3.39 -20.98 -1.45
C VAL A 66 -1.89 -20.68 -1.42
N ARG A 67 -1.38 -20.27 -0.28
CA ARG A 67 0.06 -19.99 -0.10
C ARG A 67 0.88 -21.26 -0.33
N THR A 68 0.48 -22.40 0.26
CA THR A 68 1.13 -23.70 0.04
C THR A 68 1.10 -24.09 -1.43
N PHE A 69 -0.05 -23.96 -2.10
CA PHE A 69 -0.18 -24.24 -3.53
C PHE A 69 0.75 -23.36 -4.37
N ALA A 70 0.80 -22.05 -4.08
CA ALA A 70 1.63 -21.12 -4.82
C ALA A 70 3.14 -21.44 -4.69
N ILE A 71 3.58 -21.87 -3.52
CA ILE A 71 4.97 -22.28 -3.27
C ILE A 71 5.26 -23.61 -3.97
N GLU A 72 4.45 -24.65 -3.73
CA GLU A 72 4.73 -26.02 -4.17
C GLU A 72 4.46 -26.25 -5.65
N GLN A 73 3.40 -25.66 -6.19
CA GLN A 73 2.94 -25.93 -7.57
C GLN A 73 3.31 -24.83 -8.56
N MET A 74 3.49 -23.58 -8.08
CA MET A 74 3.86 -22.45 -8.94
C MET A 74 5.30 -22.01 -8.75
N SER A 75 6.05 -22.64 -7.84
CA SER A 75 7.45 -22.31 -7.53
C SER A 75 7.66 -20.85 -7.09
N LEU A 76 6.66 -20.26 -6.43
CA LEU A 76 6.81 -18.94 -5.83
C LEU A 76 7.68 -19.02 -4.56
N PRO A 77 8.35 -17.92 -4.16
CA PRO A 77 9.28 -17.93 -3.03
C PRO A 77 8.61 -18.34 -1.72
N GLU A 78 9.26 -19.24 -0.99
CA GLU A 78 8.91 -19.54 0.39
C GLU A 78 9.52 -18.48 1.30
N ASN A 79 8.67 -17.72 2.00
CA ASN A 79 9.05 -16.69 2.96
C ASN A 79 7.90 -16.40 3.92
N GLU A 80 8.03 -15.41 4.80
CA GLU A 80 7.03 -15.07 5.82
C GLU A 80 5.88 -14.17 5.31
N ALA A 81 5.81 -13.85 4.02
CA ALA A 81 4.68 -13.11 3.48
C ALA A 81 3.37 -13.92 3.65
N TYR A 82 2.33 -13.23 4.11
CA TYR A 82 0.99 -13.78 4.32
C TYR A 82 0.91 -14.93 5.36
N THR A 83 1.86 -15.00 6.30
CA THR A 83 1.81 -15.87 7.48
C THR A 83 1.18 -15.20 8.70
N ALA A 84 1.04 -13.88 8.66
CA ALA A 84 0.41 -13.08 9.70
C ALA A 84 -0.88 -12.44 9.19
N TYR A 85 -1.79 -12.14 10.12
CA TYR A 85 -3.06 -11.47 9.89
C TYR A 85 -3.12 -10.14 10.62
N VAL A 86 -3.79 -9.16 10.01
CA VAL A 86 -4.07 -7.85 10.62
C VAL A 86 -5.55 -7.52 10.44
N ASP A 87 -6.22 -7.21 11.54
CA ASP A 87 -7.53 -6.57 11.53
C ASP A 87 -7.38 -5.06 11.64
N LEU A 88 -7.76 -4.35 10.60
CA LEU A 88 -7.75 -2.89 10.56
C LEU A 88 -8.96 -2.25 11.28
N GLY A 89 -9.99 -3.05 11.59
CA GLY A 89 -11.26 -2.56 12.14
C GLY A 89 -12.06 -1.70 11.14
N ARG A 90 -11.71 -1.72 9.85
CA ARG A 90 -12.35 -0.95 8.78
C ARG A 90 -12.30 -1.73 7.47
N PRO A 91 -13.21 -1.44 6.48
CA PRO A 91 -13.32 -2.23 5.25
C PRO A 91 -12.35 -1.81 4.14
N TYR A 92 -11.39 -0.94 4.41
CA TYR A 92 -10.36 -0.50 3.46
C TYR A 92 -9.00 -0.36 4.14
N VAL A 93 -7.95 -0.39 3.35
CA VAL A 93 -6.56 -0.18 3.82
C VAL A 93 -6.18 1.28 3.68
N THR A 94 -6.29 1.80 2.47
CA THR A 94 -5.96 3.18 2.12
C THR A 94 -7.09 3.80 1.29
N MET A 95 -7.14 5.13 1.30
CA MET A 95 -7.92 5.92 0.35
C MET A 95 -6.98 6.39 -0.76
N VAL A 96 -7.35 6.11 -2.00
CA VAL A 96 -6.56 6.47 -3.17
C VAL A 96 -7.18 7.66 -3.87
N VAL A 97 -6.34 8.64 -4.19
CA VAL A 97 -6.68 9.82 -4.98
C VAL A 97 -6.11 9.66 -6.39
N THR A 98 -6.95 9.76 -7.39
CA THR A 98 -6.57 9.89 -8.80
C THR A 98 -7.03 11.24 -9.33
N ALA A 99 -6.29 11.83 -10.26
CA ALA A 99 -6.64 13.10 -10.88
C ALA A 99 -6.24 13.10 -12.35
N ALA A 100 -7.03 13.78 -13.20
CA ALA A 100 -6.72 13.96 -14.62
C ALA A 100 -7.18 15.33 -15.09
N PRO A 101 -6.59 15.92 -16.14
CA PRO A 101 -7.15 17.08 -16.79
C PRO A 101 -8.55 16.76 -17.34
N PRO A 102 -9.50 17.73 -17.34
CA PRO A 102 -10.82 17.52 -17.93
C PRO A 102 -10.72 17.07 -19.39
N LEU A 103 -11.52 16.06 -19.75
CA LEU A 103 -11.60 15.50 -21.11
C LEU A 103 -10.32 14.80 -21.61
N GLU A 104 -9.37 14.51 -20.73
CA GLU A 104 -8.18 13.71 -21.05
C GLU A 104 -8.17 12.40 -20.25
N LEU A 105 -7.77 11.31 -20.92
CA LEU A 105 -7.59 9.99 -20.26
C LEU A 105 -6.14 9.81 -19.74
N LYS A 106 -5.42 10.91 -19.51
CA LYS A 106 -4.07 10.88 -19.01
C LYS A 106 -4.07 11.29 -17.55
N ALA A 107 -3.91 10.32 -16.68
CA ALA A 107 -3.84 10.57 -15.25
C ALA A 107 -2.61 11.40 -14.87
N LYS A 108 -2.77 12.25 -13.85
CA LYS A 108 -1.66 12.92 -13.17
C LYS A 108 -0.75 11.87 -12.57
N GLN A 109 0.55 12.04 -12.75
CA GLN A 109 1.54 11.17 -12.14
C GLN A 109 2.16 11.83 -10.90
N TRP A 110 2.35 11.01 -9.85
CA TRP A 110 3.15 11.32 -8.68
C TRP A 110 4.40 10.45 -8.70
N CYS A 111 5.56 11.11 -8.78
CA CYS A 111 6.83 10.41 -8.91
C CYS A 111 7.54 10.34 -7.56
N TYR A 112 7.92 9.14 -7.14
CA TYR A 112 8.58 8.84 -5.88
C TYR A 112 9.97 8.31 -6.15
N TRP A 113 10.90 8.63 -5.28
CA TRP A 113 12.30 8.25 -5.48
C TRP A 113 12.53 6.73 -5.52
N PHE A 114 11.75 5.97 -4.74
CA PHE A 114 11.96 4.52 -4.61
C PHE A 114 11.08 3.68 -5.55
N VAL A 115 9.84 4.10 -5.80
CA VAL A 115 8.84 3.29 -6.53
C VAL A 115 8.52 3.81 -7.92
N GLY A 116 9.20 4.89 -8.35
CA GLY A 116 8.93 5.51 -9.64
C GLY A 116 7.66 6.35 -9.65
N CYS A 117 7.04 6.52 -10.83
CA CYS A 117 5.85 7.33 -11.01
C CYS A 117 4.60 6.45 -10.97
N GLN A 118 3.59 6.90 -10.21
CA GLN A 118 2.30 6.26 -10.04
C GLN A 118 1.19 7.20 -10.49
N GLU A 119 0.12 6.68 -11.04
CA GLU A 119 -1.05 7.43 -11.49
C GLU A 119 -2.07 7.69 -10.38
N TYR A 120 -1.71 7.33 -9.16
CA TYR A 120 -2.51 7.55 -7.96
C TYR A 120 -1.64 7.88 -6.75
N ARG A 121 -2.27 8.39 -5.68
CA ARG A 121 -1.63 8.64 -4.40
C ARG A 121 -2.49 8.09 -3.26
N GLY A 122 -1.92 7.17 -2.46
CA GLY A 122 -2.62 6.48 -1.38
C GLY A 122 -2.37 7.10 -0.02
N TYR A 123 -3.43 7.17 0.80
CA TYR A 123 -3.37 7.67 2.18
C TYR A 123 -4.01 6.69 3.14
N PHE A 124 -3.36 6.45 4.26
CA PHE A 124 -3.94 5.66 5.36
C PHE A 124 -5.05 6.42 6.09
N ASP A 125 -4.98 7.75 6.12
CA ASP A 125 -6.01 8.63 6.66
C ASP A 125 -6.88 9.20 5.53
N GLU A 126 -8.20 9.07 5.68
CA GLU A 126 -9.18 9.59 4.72
C GLU A 126 -9.16 11.13 4.65
N ALA A 127 -8.92 11.80 5.77
CA ALA A 127 -8.87 13.26 5.81
C ALA A 127 -7.73 13.81 4.93
N ASP A 128 -6.58 13.15 4.91
CA ASP A 128 -5.44 13.52 4.07
C ASP A 128 -5.74 13.30 2.58
N ALA A 129 -6.44 12.21 2.23
CA ALA A 129 -6.88 11.96 0.87
C ALA A 129 -7.88 13.02 0.39
N VAL A 130 -8.84 13.41 1.24
CA VAL A 130 -9.82 14.45 0.96
C VAL A 130 -9.14 15.82 0.81
N ALA A 131 -8.13 16.11 1.63
CA ALA A 131 -7.36 17.36 1.53
C ALA A 131 -6.62 17.45 0.18
N LEU A 132 -5.93 16.38 -0.24
CA LEU A 132 -5.29 16.33 -1.55
C LEU A 132 -6.32 16.47 -2.68
N ALA A 133 -7.45 15.79 -2.58
CA ALA A 133 -8.51 15.88 -3.59
C ALA A 133 -9.04 17.32 -3.74
N ALA A 134 -9.20 18.05 -2.63
CA ALA A 134 -9.58 19.45 -2.64
C ALA A 134 -8.54 20.34 -3.33
N GLU A 135 -7.25 20.09 -3.07
CA GLU A 135 -6.13 20.79 -3.73
C GLU A 135 -6.15 20.53 -5.26
N MET A 136 -6.32 19.28 -5.69
CA MET A 136 -6.36 18.94 -7.11
C MET A 136 -7.56 19.56 -7.82
N LYS A 137 -8.72 19.63 -7.16
CA LYS A 137 -9.90 20.33 -7.68
C LYS A 137 -9.68 21.84 -7.85
N GLN A 138 -8.90 22.48 -6.97
CA GLN A 138 -8.53 23.88 -7.14
C GLN A 138 -7.62 24.12 -8.35
N GLN A 139 -6.92 23.06 -8.81
CA GLN A 139 -6.12 23.07 -10.05
C GLN A 139 -6.98 22.71 -11.29
N GLU A 140 -8.31 22.73 -11.17
CA GLU A 140 -9.26 22.42 -12.24
C GLU A 140 -9.12 21.00 -12.81
N LEU A 141 -8.64 20.04 -12.00
CA LEU A 141 -8.56 18.64 -12.39
C LEU A 141 -9.85 17.90 -12.02
N ASP A 142 -10.19 16.90 -12.81
CA ASP A 142 -11.18 15.88 -12.45
C ASP A 142 -10.54 14.93 -11.44
N VAL A 143 -11.19 14.73 -10.29
CA VAL A 143 -10.62 14.00 -9.17
C VAL A 143 -11.56 12.90 -8.70
N SER A 144 -11.01 11.70 -8.54
CA SER A 144 -11.69 10.59 -7.86
C SER A 144 -10.97 10.24 -6.55
N VAL A 145 -11.74 9.91 -5.53
CA VAL A 145 -11.24 9.37 -4.26
C VAL A 145 -11.99 8.08 -3.98
N GLY A 146 -11.26 7.01 -3.71
CA GLY A 146 -11.88 5.71 -3.46
C GLY A 146 -11.09 4.84 -2.49
N PRO A 147 -11.78 3.91 -1.80
CA PRO A 147 -11.14 2.94 -0.91
C PRO A 147 -10.41 1.86 -1.70
N VAL A 148 -9.25 1.45 -1.18
CA VAL A 148 -8.52 0.28 -1.67
C VAL A 148 -8.50 -0.79 -0.59
N THR A 149 -8.82 -2.02 -0.98
CA THR A 149 -8.95 -3.17 -0.07
C THR A 149 -7.72 -4.07 -0.07
N ALA A 150 -6.89 -3.99 -1.11
CA ALA A 150 -5.62 -4.70 -1.22
C ALA A 150 -4.45 -3.76 -0.89
N TYR A 151 -3.43 -4.28 -0.24
CA TYR A 151 -2.19 -3.57 0.04
C TYR A 151 -1.05 -4.57 0.05
N SER A 152 -0.04 -4.29 -0.72
CA SER A 152 1.18 -5.08 -0.80
C SER A 152 2.37 -4.13 -0.99
N THR A 153 3.52 -4.55 -0.51
CA THR A 153 4.78 -3.86 -0.77
C THR A 153 5.43 -4.31 -2.08
N LEU A 154 4.69 -5.02 -2.94
CA LEU A 154 5.17 -5.60 -4.20
C LEU A 154 6.46 -6.43 -4.02
N GLY A 155 6.57 -7.12 -2.89
CA GLY A 155 7.75 -7.90 -2.52
C GLY A 155 9.00 -7.08 -2.17
N TRP A 156 8.92 -5.74 -2.13
CA TRP A 156 10.07 -4.89 -1.78
C TRP A 156 10.58 -5.14 -0.36
N LEU A 157 9.68 -5.40 0.58
CA LEU A 157 10.01 -5.67 1.98
C LEU A 157 10.09 -7.18 2.30
N ASN A 158 9.80 -8.06 1.35
CA ASN A 158 9.91 -9.52 1.50
C ASN A 158 11.28 -10.04 1.02
N LYS A 159 12.36 -9.39 1.39
CA LYS A 159 13.71 -9.75 0.96
C LYS A 159 14.44 -10.58 2.02
N PRO A 160 15.27 -11.57 1.64
CA PRO A 160 15.94 -12.47 2.60
C PRO A 160 16.86 -11.79 3.62
N TRP A 161 17.28 -10.55 3.35
CA TRP A 161 18.11 -9.77 4.26
C TRP A 161 17.34 -8.80 5.16
N LEU A 162 16.01 -8.69 4.97
CA LEU A 162 15.14 -7.91 5.84
C LEU A 162 14.53 -8.81 6.92
N PRO A 163 14.30 -8.29 8.13
CA PRO A 163 13.58 -9.03 9.16
C PRO A 163 12.16 -9.40 8.71
N ASP A 164 11.69 -10.59 9.08
CA ASP A 164 10.33 -11.09 8.81
C ASP A 164 9.22 -10.17 9.32
N TYR A 165 9.56 -9.32 10.27
CA TYR A 165 8.68 -8.25 10.75
C TYR A 165 8.11 -7.39 9.61
N PHE A 166 8.87 -7.16 8.54
CA PHE A 166 8.47 -6.34 7.39
C PHE A 166 7.67 -7.09 6.33
N SER A 167 7.49 -8.40 6.45
CA SER A 167 6.71 -9.21 5.50
C SER A 167 5.26 -8.76 5.43
N ASP A 168 4.67 -8.80 4.24
CA ASP A 168 3.27 -8.41 4.01
C ASP A 168 2.31 -9.36 4.74
N PRO A 169 1.37 -8.84 5.57
CA PRO A 169 0.35 -9.64 6.24
C PRO A 169 -0.88 -9.82 5.36
N VAL A 170 -1.72 -10.77 5.72
CA VAL A 170 -3.11 -10.86 5.26
C VAL A 170 -3.95 -9.83 6.01
N LEU A 171 -4.69 -8.99 5.30
CA LEU A 171 -5.54 -7.98 5.91
C LEU A 171 -7.00 -8.46 5.99
N ASN A 172 -7.75 -8.00 6.99
CA ASN A 172 -9.19 -8.28 7.08
C ASN A 172 -9.93 -7.88 5.79
N THR A 173 -9.49 -6.82 5.11
CA THR A 173 -10.06 -6.34 3.86
C THR A 173 -9.94 -7.35 2.71
N PHE A 174 -8.85 -8.12 2.65
CA PHE A 174 -8.69 -9.24 1.74
C PHE A 174 -9.75 -10.33 1.99
N LEU A 175 -10.02 -10.62 3.26
CA LEU A 175 -10.94 -11.69 3.66
C LEU A 175 -12.42 -11.34 3.41
N LEU A 176 -12.75 -10.08 3.13
CA LEU A 176 -14.10 -9.66 2.75
C LEU A 176 -14.46 -10.09 1.32
N GLN A 177 -13.46 -10.38 0.49
CA GLN A 177 -13.66 -10.80 -0.89
C GLN A 177 -14.26 -12.22 -0.97
N ARG A 178 -14.88 -12.56 -2.11
CA ARG A 178 -15.28 -13.93 -2.41
C ARG A 178 -14.04 -14.83 -2.51
N ASP A 179 -14.21 -16.13 -2.23
CA ASP A 179 -13.06 -17.05 -2.17
C ASP A 179 -12.22 -17.03 -3.46
N ALA A 180 -12.87 -17.01 -4.63
CA ALA A 180 -12.16 -16.97 -5.91
C ALA A 180 -11.35 -15.66 -6.11
N GLU A 181 -11.88 -14.55 -5.67
CA GLU A 181 -11.20 -13.24 -5.72
C GLU A 181 -10.02 -13.18 -4.73
N LEU A 182 -10.21 -13.69 -3.51
CA LEU A 182 -9.17 -13.82 -2.52
C LEU A 182 -8.01 -14.68 -3.03
N ILE A 183 -8.32 -15.86 -3.65
CA ILE A 183 -7.31 -16.74 -4.23
C ILE A 183 -6.53 -16.03 -5.32
N ALA A 184 -7.22 -15.39 -6.27
CA ALA A 184 -6.60 -14.69 -7.37
C ALA A 184 -5.71 -13.53 -6.88
N ALA A 185 -6.22 -12.70 -5.97
CA ALA A 185 -5.47 -11.58 -5.40
C ALA A 185 -4.23 -12.06 -4.64
N LEU A 186 -4.35 -13.10 -3.82
CA LEU A 186 -3.21 -13.60 -3.05
C LEU A 186 -2.10 -14.17 -3.95
N ILE A 187 -2.46 -14.92 -4.99
CA ILE A 187 -1.48 -15.43 -5.97
C ILE A 187 -0.84 -14.27 -6.73
N HIS A 188 -1.62 -13.27 -7.12
CA HIS A 188 -1.13 -12.08 -7.81
C HIS A 188 -0.09 -11.32 -6.95
N GLU A 189 -0.41 -11.04 -5.70
CA GLU A 189 0.52 -10.36 -4.79
C GLU A 189 1.77 -11.19 -4.48
N MET A 190 1.64 -12.51 -4.39
CA MET A 190 2.80 -13.40 -4.25
C MET A 190 3.68 -13.40 -5.51
N ALA A 191 3.09 -13.31 -6.70
CA ALA A 191 3.84 -13.25 -7.95
C ALA A 191 4.70 -11.97 -8.07
N HIS A 192 4.26 -10.85 -7.47
CA HIS A 192 5.05 -9.62 -7.42
C HIS A 192 6.38 -9.75 -6.66
N GLN A 193 6.54 -10.75 -5.83
CA GLN A 193 7.82 -11.03 -5.17
C GLN A 193 8.91 -11.49 -6.17
N VAL A 194 8.48 -12.04 -7.31
CA VAL A 194 9.34 -12.53 -8.39
C VAL A 194 9.36 -11.56 -9.57
N PHE A 195 8.20 -10.96 -9.88
CA PHE A 195 8.00 -10.18 -11.08
C PHE A 195 7.23 -8.89 -10.80
N CYS A 196 7.92 -7.76 -11.02
CA CYS A 196 7.32 -6.43 -10.93
C CYS A 196 7.97 -5.55 -12.00
N VAL A 197 7.17 -4.86 -12.83
CA VAL A 197 7.67 -3.99 -13.89
C VAL A 197 7.67 -2.54 -13.40
N ASN A 198 8.85 -1.93 -13.37
CA ASN A 198 8.98 -0.55 -12.94
C ASN A 198 8.26 0.41 -13.90
N ASN A 199 7.51 1.36 -13.35
CA ASN A 199 6.76 2.38 -14.08
C ASN A 199 5.68 1.84 -15.06
N ASP A 200 5.19 0.64 -14.82
CA ASP A 200 4.07 0.05 -15.57
C ASP A 200 2.96 -0.36 -14.60
N THR A 201 2.11 0.62 -14.27
CA THR A 201 0.97 0.40 -13.36
C THR A 201 -0.02 -0.60 -13.95
N ALA A 202 -0.29 -0.51 -15.26
CA ALA A 202 -1.25 -1.39 -15.93
C ALA A 202 -0.80 -2.87 -15.95
N PHE A 203 0.52 -3.12 -15.93
CA PHE A 203 1.05 -4.46 -15.82
C PHE A 203 0.99 -5.00 -14.38
N ASN A 204 1.17 -4.13 -13.40
CA ASN A 204 1.26 -4.50 -11.99
C ASN A 204 -0.11 -4.53 -11.28
N GLU A 205 -1.20 -4.18 -11.93
CA GLU A 205 -2.59 -4.27 -11.47
C GLU A 205 -3.30 -5.49 -12.05
#